data_6611a8983b3da859d3af7d54ded63c36
#
_entry.id   6611a8983b3da859d3af7d54ded63c36
#
_cell.length_a   1.000
_cell.length_b   1.000
_cell.length_c   1.000
_cell.angle_alpha   90.00
_cell.angle_beta   90.00
_cell.angle_gamma   90.00
#
_symmetry.space_group_name_H-M   'P 1'
#
loop_
_entity.id
_entity.type
_entity.pdbx_description
1 polymer ?
#
loop_
_entity_poly.entity_id
_entity_poly.type
_entity_poly.pdbx_seq_one_letter_code
_entity_poly.pdbx_strand_id
1 'polypeptide(L)'
;MAEVAAEQRVPLAADKEESMVLRGGCGRKKRRRNGLAGKVNWLGVILDERLDFKEHWRHWIGKACSLPEALGGVANLTWGMSLVSWRAVYTGMVRAVASWDVEISWRGQREWRHEMTLLQNEAMWKTLGAVKGSFGRKASSIAAVEDVETFARAAT
;
A
#
# COMPACT_ATOMS: atom_id res chain seq x y z
N MET A 1 -1.28 10.74 28.58
CA MET A 1 -0.58 9.47 28.25
C MET A 1 0.62 9.25 29.19
N ALA A 2 1.55 10.18 29.31
CA ALA A 2 2.71 10.06 30.23
C ALA A 2 2.28 9.90 31.70
N GLU A 3 1.25 10.58 32.14
CA GLU A 3 0.72 10.51 33.51
C GLU A 3 0.14 9.12 33.85
N VAL A 4 -0.61 8.51 32.93
CA VAL A 4 -1.16 7.16 33.08
C VAL A 4 -0.07 6.10 33.09
N ALA A 5 0.99 6.26 32.27
CA ALA A 5 2.11 5.35 32.25
C ALA A 5 2.95 5.41 33.54
N ALA A 6 3.07 6.58 34.15
CA ALA A 6 3.75 6.75 35.45
C ALA A 6 2.99 6.02 36.58
N GLU A 7 1.68 6.05 36.57
CA GLU A 7 0.84 5.37 37.55
C GLU A 7 0.93 3.84 37.43
N GLN A 8 1.06 3.32 36.19
CA GLN A 8 1.20 1.89 35.91
C GLN A 8 2.64 1.39 35.92
N ARG A 9 3.62 2.23 36.23
CA ARG A 9 5.07 1.92 36.19
C ARG A 9 5.56 1.33 34.85
N VAL A 10 4.94 1.74 33.73
CA VAL A 10 5.35 1.34 32.38
C VAL A 10 6.45 2.29 31.90
N PRO A 11 7.66 1.80 31.58
CA PRO A 11 8.71 2.66 31.07
C PRO A 11 8.35 3.15 29.65
N LEU A 12 8.31 4.46 29.47
CA LEU A 12 8.13 5.08 28.15
C LEU A 12 9.51 5.26 27.49
N ALA A 13 9.66 4.81 26.26
CA ALA A 13 10.85 5.04 25.46
C ALA A 13 10.79 6.45 24.85
N ALA A 14 11.36 7.43 25.53
CA ALA A 14 11.36 8.84 25.12
C ALA A 14 12.04 9.06 23.75
N ASP A 15 12.97 8.20 23.37
CA ASP A 15 13.66 8.18 22.08
C ASP A 15 12.75 7.78 20.91
N LYS A 16 11.58 7.18 21.19
CA LYS A 16 10.56 6.79 20.19
C LYS A 16 9.36 7.72 20.14
N GLU A 17 9.38 8.81 20.91
CA GLU A 17 8.30 9.78 20.86
C GLU A 17 8.41 10.62 19.60
N GLU A 18 7.42 10.50 18.71
CA GLU A 18 7.28 11.32 17.52
C GLU A 18 6.05 12.22 17.66
N SER A 19 6.21 13.50 17.37
CA SER A 19 5.10 14.46 17.41
C SER A 19 4.92 15.16 16.08
N MET A 20 3.65 15.32 15.67
CA MET A 20 3.25 15.93 14.42
C MET A 20 2.06 16.87 14.65
N VAL A 21 2.00 17.95 13.87
CA VAL A 21 0.82 18.82 13.85
C VAL A 21 0.01 18.54 12.61
N LEU A 22 -1.23 18.10 12.81
CA LEU A 22 -2.19 17.93 11.73
C LEU A 22 -2.72 19.29 11.27
N ARG A 23 -2.76 19.50 9.95
CA ARG A 23 -3.32 20.70 9.32
C ARG A 23 -4.77 20.41 8.93
N GLY A 24 -5.71 20.87 9.74
CA GLY A 24 -7.11 20.95 9.34
C GLY A 24 -7.30 21.94 8.18
N GLY A 25 -8.23 21.63 7.26
CA GLY A 25 -8.43 22.28 5.98
C GLY A 25 -8.33 23.79 5.88
N CYS A 26 -8.03 24.24 4.69
CA CYS A 26 -8.02 25.60 4.14
C CYS A 26 -7.71 26.75 5.11
N GLY A 27 -6.43 26.99 5.38
CA GLY A 27 -6.05 28.18 6.15
C GLY A 27 -4.56 28.31 6.36
N ARG A 28 -3.97 29.37 5.77
CA ARG A 28 -2.66 29.98 6.02
C ARG A 28 -1.49 29.01 6.29
N LYS A 29 -0.48 29.07 5.43
CA LYS A 29 0.86 28.53 5.64
C LYS A 29 1.38 28.95 7.02
N LYS A 30 1.11 28.17 8.06
CA LYS A 30 1.78 28.35 9.34
C LYS A 30 3.22 27.87 9.20
N ARG A 31 4.15 28.75 9.57
CA ARG A 31 5.59 28.50 9.64
C ARG A 31 5.83 27.14 10.33
N ARG A 32 6.62 26.26 9.70
CA ARG A 32 7.13 25.05 10.35
C ARG A 32 7.72 25.44 11.70
N ARG A 33 7.20 24.91 12.78
CA ARG A 33 7.87 24.98 14.08
C ARG A 33 9.03 23.99 14.01
N ASN A 34 10.25 24.50 14.23
CA ASN A 34 11.44 23.67 14.30
C ASN A 34 11.23 22.54 15.32
N GLY A 35 11.45 21.30 14.90
CA GLY A 35 11.38 20.13 15.78
C GLY A 35 10.19 19.19 15.59
N LEU A 36 9.19 19.56 14.76
CA LEU A 36 8.04 18.66 14.48
C LEU A 36 8.28 17.92 13.17
N ALA A 37 8.05 16.59 13.21
CA ALA A 37 8.13 15.74 12.03
C ALA A 37 7.02 16.11 11.03
N GLY A 38 7.35 16.16 9.75
CA GLY A 38 6.35 16.37 8.68
C GLY A 38 5.52 15.13 8.38
N LYS A 39 5.96 13.99 8.89
CA LYS A 39 5.31 12.67 8.80
C LYS A 39 5.69 11.81 10.00
N VAL A 40 4.77 10.97 10.42
CA VAL A 40 4.92 10.02 11.54
C VAL A 40 4.51 8.64 11.08
N ASN A 41 5.27 7.62 11.48
CA ASN A 41 4.92 6.22 11.25
C ASN A 41 4.25 5.66 12.51
N TRP A 42 2.96 5.41 12.44
CA TRP A 42 2.19 4.84 13.54
C TRP A 42 1.65 3.46 13.16
N LEU A 43 2.17 2.42 13.80
CA LEU A 43 1.80 1.02 13.55
C LEU A 43 1.86 0.60 12.07
N GLY A 44 2.82 1.15 11.31
CA GLY A 44 2.97 0.89 9.89
C GLY A 44 2.20 1.85 8.98
N VAL A 45 1.30 2.69 9.54
CA VAL A 45 0.60 3.74 8.81
C VAL A 45 1.45 4.99 8.79
N ILE A 46 1.80 5.47 7.60
CA ILE A 46 2.53 6.73 7.44
C ILE A 46 1.52 7.86 7.38
N LEU A 47 1.47 8.63 8.46
CA LEU A 47 0.62 9.81 8.58
C LEU A 47 1.39 11.04 8.11
N ASP A 48 0.77 11.87 7.30
CA ASP A 48 1.28 13.18 6.88
C ASP A 48 0.43 14.31 7.46
N GLU A 49 0.94 15.54 7.43
CA GLU A 49 0.27 16.71 8.03
C GLU A 49 -1.16 16.95 7.50
N ARG A 50 -1.49 16.47 6.31
CA ARG A 50 -2.79 16.66 5.65
C ARG A 50 -3.69 15.44 5.71
N LEU A 51 -3.18 14.30 6.17
CA LEU A 51 -3.85 13.01 6.14
C LEU A 51 -4.36 12.63 4.74
N ASP A 52 -3.56 12.94 3.69
CA ASP A 52 -3.86 12.54 2.32
C ASP A 52 -3.35 11.13 1.99
N PHE A 53 -2.52 10.56 2.87
CA PHE A 53 -1.95 9.22 2.80
C PHE A 53 -1.11 8.94 1.53
N LYS A 54 -0.69 9.97 0.82
CA LYS A 54 0.04 9.83 -0.45
C LYS A 54 1.39 9.13 -0.27
N GLU A 55 2.12 9.47 0.77
CA GLU A 55 3.38 8.84 1.13
C GLU A 55 3.18 7.40 1.60
N HIS A 56 2.10 7.14 2.32
CA HIS A 56 1.73 5.82 2.82
C HIS A 56 1.54 4.81 1.68
N TRP A 57 0.59 5.06 0.78
CA TRP A 57 0.30 4.11 -0.26
C TRP A 57 1.44 3.99 -1.30
N ARG A 58 2.21 5.05 -1.56
CA ARG A 58 3.42 4.95 -2.40
C ARG A 58 4.47 4.02 -1.80
N HIS A 59 4.67 4.10 -0.49
CA HIS A 59 5.59 3.22 0.22
C HIS A 59 5.19 1.74 0.08
N TRP A 60 3.93 1.42 0.29
CA TRP A 60 3.46 0.04 0.24
C TRP A 60 3.35 -0.51 -1.18
N ILE A 61 2.89 0.28 -2.15
CA ILE A 61 2.93 -0.10 -3.56
C ILE A 61 4.37 -0.32 -4.02
N GLY A 62 5.30 0.56 -3.64
CA GLY A 62 6.72 0.39 -3.95
C GLY A 62 7.30 -0.91 -3.40
N LYS A 63 6.95 -1.30 -2.18
CA LYS A 63 7.31 -2.61 -1.62
C LYS A 63 6.69 -3.76 -2.40
N ALA A 64 5.43 -3.64 -2.78
CA ALA A 64 4.73 -4.67 -3.53
C ALA A 64 5.28 -4.86 -4.94
N CYS A 65 5.82 -3.81 -5.58
CA CYS A 65 6.42 -3.88 -6.92
C CYS A 65 7.64 -4.81 -7.00
N SER A 66 8.38 -4.99 -5.92
CA SER A 66 9.53 -5.91 -5.87
C SER A 66 9.13 -7.38 -5.77
N LEU A 67 7.93 -7.69 -5.29
CA LEU A 67 7.48 -9.07 -5.08
C LEU A 67 7.29 -9.87 -6.38
N PRO A 68 6.66 -9.34 -7.45
CA PRO A 68 6.55 -10.05 -8.72
C PRO A 68 7.91 -10.36 -9.36
N GLU A 69 8.93 -9.54 -9.12
CA GLU A 69 10.30 -9.79 -9.59
C GLU A 69 10.94 -10.96 -8.85
N ALA A 70 10.84 -10.97 -7.53
CA ALA A 70 11.32 -12.06 -6.70
C ALA A 70 10.62 -13.39 -7.02
N LEU A 71 9.33 -13.35 -7.35
CA LEU A 71 8.52 -14.50 -7.71
C LEU A 71 8.71 -14.94 -9.18
N GLY A 72 9.25 -14.07 -10.03
CA GLY A 72 9.41 -14.33 -11.47
C GLY A 72 10.27 -15.56 -11.79
N GLY A 73 11.24 -15.88 -10.93
CA GLY A 73 12.04 -17.11 -11.03
C GLY A 73 11.25 -18.39 -10.76
N VAL A 74 10.15 -18.30 -10.00
CA VAL A 74 9.29 -19.44 -9.64
C VAL A 74 8.11 -19.58 -10.60
N ALA A 75 7.73 -18.49 -11.27
CA ALA A 75 6.58 -18.41 -12.18
C ALA A 75 6.93 -18.74 -13.65
N ASN A 76 7.98 -19.52 -13.91
CA ASN A 76 8.41 -19.83 -15.27
C ASN A 76 7.39 -20.72 -15.98
N LEU A 77 6.90 -20.33 -17.16
CA LEU A 77 5.84 -21.00 -17.94
C LEU A 77 6.12 -22.45 -18.29
N THR A 78 7.39 -22.87 -18.29
CA THR A 78 7.77 -24.25 -18.66
C THR A 78 7.72 -25.23 -17.49
N TRP A 79 7.95 -24.74 -16.26
CA TRP A 79 8.01 -25.55 -15.03
C TRP A 79 7.37 -24.85 -13.84
N GLY A 80 6.62 -23.75 -14.10
CA GLY A 80 6.16 -22.83 -13.09
C GLY A 80 4.81 -23.17 -12.50
N MET A 81 4.40 -22.28 -11.65
CA MET A 81 3.16 -22.30 -10.90
C MET A 81 1.93 -22.24 -11.82
N SER A 82 0.88 -23.01 -11.52
CA SER A 82 -0.38 -22.92 -12.24
C SER A 82 -1.01 -21.54 -12.10
N LEU A 83 -1.88 -21.16 -13.04
CA LEU A 83 -2.59 -19.85 -12.98
C LEU A 83 -3.38 -19.69 -11.67
N VAL A 84 -3.95 -20.78 -11.16
CA VAL A 84 -4.69 -20.78 -9.88
C VAL A 84 -3.76 -20.50 -8.71
N SER A 85 -2.60 -21.17 -8.67
CA SER A 85 -1.61 -20.97 -7.62
C SER A 85 -1.02 -19.56 -7.68
N TRP A 86 -0.74 -19.05 -8.89
CA TRP A 86 -0.29 -17.68 -9.07
C TRP A 86 -1.30 -16.65 -8.59
N ARG A 87 -2.57 -16.85 -8.90
CA ARG A 87 -3.65 -15.98 -8.41
C ARG A 87 -3.65 -15.94 -6.88
N ALA A 88 -3.51 -17.09 -6.21
CA ALA A 88 -3.44 -17.16 -4.76
C ALA A 88 -2.23 -16.41 -4.20
N VAL A 89 -1.06 -16.55 -4.82
CA VAL A 89 0.15 -15.79 -4.44
C VAL A 89 -0.02 -14.28 -4.67
N TYR A 90 -0.54 -13.89 -5.83
CA TYR A 90 -0.78 -12.49 -6.13
C TYR A 90 -1.75 -11.86 -5.11
N THR A 91 -2.89 -12.49 -4.85
CA THR A 91 -3.89 -11.95 -3.93
C THR A 91 -3.42 -11.97 -2.48
N GLY A 92 -2.73 -13.04 -2.05
CA GLY A 92 -2.29 -13.21 -0.68
C GLY A 92 -1.00 -12.48 -0.32
N MET A 93 -0.14 -12.15 -1.28
CA MET A 93 1.14 -11.48 -1.03
C MET A 93 1.20 -10.09 -1.68
N VAL A 94 1.17 -10.03 -3.01
CA VAL A 94 1.42 -8.78 -3.72
C VAL A 94 0.31 -7.76 -3.44
N ARG A 95 -0.93 -8.17 -3.61
CA ARG A 95 -2.10 -7.32 -3.38
C ARG A 95 -2.26 -6.96 -1.91
N ALA A 96 -2.08 -7.94 -1.01
CA ALA A 96 -2.17 -7.70 0.44
C ALA A 96 -1.15 -6.67 0.93
N VAL A 97 0.10 -6.74 0.47
CA VAL A 97 1.14 -5.75 0.81
C VAL A 97 0.82 -4.39 0.21
N ALA A 98 0.40 -4.32 -1.06
CA ALA A 98 0.10 -3.06 -1.74
C ALA A 98 -1.12 -2.34 -1.18
N SER A 99 -2.07 -3.09 -0.61
CA SER A 99 -3.31 -2.56 -0.02
C SER A 99 -3.26 -2.49 1.51
N TRP A 100 -2.06 -2.48 2.10
CA TRP A 100 -1.91 -2.34 3.54
C TRP A 100 -2.64 -1.10 4.06
N ASP A 101 -3.50 -1.29 5.05
CA ASP A 101 -4.35 -0.25 5.64
C ASP A 101 -5.26 0.52 4.65
N VAL A 102 -5.65 -0.10 3.55
CA VAL A 102 -6.57 0.52 2.57
C VAL A 102 -7.88 0.97 3.20
N GLU A 103 -8.37 0.26 4.21
CA GLU A 103 -9.57 0.58 4.98
C GLU A 103 -9.50 1.98 5.61
N ILE A 104 -8.32 2.40 6.06
CA ILE A 104 -8.09 3.71 6.70
C ILE A 104 -7.70 4.76 5.67
N SER A 105 -6.87 4.39 4.70
CA SER A 105 -6.22 5.32 3.76
C SER A 105 -7.03 5.59 2.50
N TRP A 106 -7.97 4.71 2.13
CA TRP A 106 -8.74 4.83 0.92
C TRP A 106 -9.82 5.90 1.01
N ARG A 107 -9.80 6.85 0.08
CA ARG A 107 -10.78 7.94 -0.06
C ARG A 107 -11.15 8.20 -1.53
N GLY A 108 -11.07 7.19 -2.39
CA GLY A 108 -11.35 7.34 -3.81
C GLY A 108 -10.24 8.00 -4.62
N GLN A 109 -8.99 8.00 -4.13
CA GLN A 109 -7.86 8.65 -4.82
C GLN A 109 -7.60 7.99 -6.19
N ARG A 110 -7.64 8.82 -7.24
CA ARG A 110 -7.39 8.36 -8.63
C ARG A 110 -5.94 7.89 -8.82
N GLU A 111 -4.99 8.55 -8.18
CA GLU A 111 -3.57 8.21 -8.27
C GLU A 111 -3.30 6.82 -7.71
N TRP A 112 -3.82 6.50 -6.52
CA TRP A 112 -3.69 5.16 -5.91
C TRP A 112 -4.27 4.07 -6.82
N ARG A 113 -5.47 4.29 -7.35
CA ARG A 113 -6.12 3.34 -8.26
C ARG A 113 -5.31 3.11 -9.52
N HIS A 114 -4.73 4.16 -10.09
CA HIS A 114 -3.88 4.06 -11.27
C HIS A 114 -2.64 3.20 -10.99
N GLU A 115 -1.92 3.48 -9.92
CA GLU A 115 -0.71 2.74 -9.55
C GLU A 115 -1.00 1.28 -9.20
N MET A 116 -2.07 1.01 -8.47
CA MET A 116 -2.52 -0.36 -8.19
C MET A 116 -2.92 -1.11 -9.46
N THR A 117 -3.55 -0.44 -10.42
CA THR A 117 -3.89 -1.05 -11.71
C THR A 117 -2.63 -1.38 -12.51
N LEU A 118 -1.63 -0.51 -12.49
CA LEU A 118 -0.33 -0.78 -13.13
C LEU A 118 0.36 -1.99 -12.51
N LEU A 119 0.42 -2.06 -11.18
CA LEU A 119 0.98 -3.19 -10.44
C LEU A 119 0.26 -4.49 -10.79
N GLN A 120 -1.08 -4.48 -10.80
CA GLN A 120 -1.90 -5.64 -11.15
C GLN A 120 -1.62 -6.10 -12.58
N ASN A 121 -1.58 -5.18 -13.53
CA ASN A 121 -1.31 -5.49 -14.93
C ASN A 121 0.09 -6.07 -15.11
N GLU A 122 1.10 -5.49 -14.47
CA GLU A 122 2.48 -5.99 -14.53
C GLU A 122 2.59 -7.41 -13.96
N ALA A 123 1.99 -7.65 -12.81
CA ALA A 123 1.93 -8.99 -12.22
C ALA A 123 1.25 -9.99 -13.16
N MET A 124 0.15 -9.62 -13.81
CA MET A 124 -0.56 -10.48 -14.76
C MET A 124 0.24 -10.75 -16.02
N TRP A 125 0.94 -9.76 -16.58
CA TRP A 125 1.78 -9.97 -17.76
C TRP A 125 2.92 -10.96 -17.48
N LYS A 126 3.58 -10.81 -16.35
CA LYS A 126 4.64 -11.74 -15.92
C LYS A 126 4.11 -13.17 -15.76
N THR A 127 2.89 -13.32 -15.25
CA THR A 127 2.24 -14.62 -15.07
C THR A 127 1.85 -15.29 -16.37
N LEU A 128 1.24 -14.51 -17.27
CA LEU A 128 0.70 -15.06 -18.53
C LEU A 128 1.77 -15.15 -19.63
N GLY A 129 3.01 -14.70 -19.36
CA GLY A 129 4.06 -14.57 -20.38
C GLY A 129 3.68 -13.66 -21.54
N ALA A 130 2.70 -12.79 -21.35
CA ALA A 130 2.17 -11.93 -22.39
C ALA A 130 3.07 -10.71 -22.63
N VAL A 131 3.07 -10.21 -23.86
CA VAL A 131 3.79 -8.98 -24.20
C VAL A 131 3.22 -7.80 -23.42
N LYS A 132 4.11 -7.00 -22.83
CA LYS A 132 3.75 -5.82 -22.06
C LYS A 132 2.82 -4.90 -22.87
N GLY A 133 1.65 -4.60 -22.31
CA GLY A 133 0.65 -3.73 -22.94
C GLY A 133 -0.48 -4.44 -23.70
N SER A 134 -0.38 -5.75 -23.95
CA SER A 134 -1.34 -6.44 -24.82
C SER A 134 -2.71 -6.76 -24.22
N PHE A 135 -2.90 -6.84 -22.90
CA PHE A 135 -4.13 -7.44 -22.34
C PHE A 135 -4.64 -6.86 -21.01
N GLY A 136 -4.31 -5.68 -20.60
CA GLY A 136 -4.67 -5.12 -19.29
C GLY A 136 -5.93 -5.70 -18.61
N ARG A 137 -7.12 -5.23 -18.98
CA ARG A 137 -8.39 -5.72 -18.41
C ARG A 137 -8.69 -7.19 -18.71
N LYS A 138 -8.34 -7.65 -19.92
CA LYS A 138 -8.55 -9.07 -20.32
C LYS A 138 -7.67 -10.02 -19.52
N ALA A 139 -6.44 -9.62 -19.19
CA ALA A 139 -5.55 -10.45 -18.36
C ALA A 139 -6.12 -10.65 -16.95
N SER A 140 -6.65 -9.61 -16.33
CA SER A 140 -7.30 -9.70 -15.01
C SER A 140 -8.54 -10.60 -15.04
N SER A 141 -9.33 -10.51 -16.12
CA SER A 141 -10.49 -11.38 -16.31
C SER A 141 -10.10 -12.86 -16.49
N ILE A 142 -9.07 -13.15 -17.30
CA ILE A 142 -8.55 -14.50 -17.50
C ILE A 142 -8.01 -15.08 -16.19
N ALA A 143 -7.30 -14.29 -15.41
CA ALA A 143 -6.77 -14.70 -14.11
C ALA A 143 -7.85 -14.74 -13.02
N ALA A 144 -9.08 -14.33 -13.32
CA ALA A 144 -10.17 -14.18 -12.36
C ALA A 144 -9.78 -13.35 -11.13
N VAL A 145 -8.99 -12.28 -11.35
CA VAL A 145 -8.60 -11.31 -10.32
C VAL A 145 -9.58 -10.15 -10.36
N GLU A 146 -10.13 -9.84 -9.20
CA GLU A 146 -11.08 -8.75 -9.03
C GLU A 146 -10.46 -7.39 -9.40
N ASP A 147 -11.27 -6.49 -9.96
CA ASP A 147 -10.86 -5.12 -10.27
C ASP A 147 -10.46 -4.35 -9.01
N VAL A 148 -9.46 -3.50 -9.14
CA VAL A 148 -8.88 -2.71 -8.03
C VAL A 148 -9.93 -1.83 -7.35
N GLU A 149 -10.85 -1.25 -8.11
CA GLU A 149 -11.89 -0.39 -7.55
C GLU A 149 -12.94 -1.17 -6.75
N THR A 150 -13.36 -2.32 -7.26
CA THR A 150 -14.29 -3.21 -6.56
C THR A 150 -13.69 -3.70 -5.26
N PHE A 151 -12.43 -4.12 -5.30
CA PHE A 151 -11.70 -4.54 -4.13
C PHE A 151 -11.60 -3.42 -3.06
N ALA A 152 -11.19 -2.21 -3.46
CA ALA A 152 -11.04 -1.10 -2.51
C ALA A 152 -12.36 -0.71 -1.84
N ARG A 153 -13.47 -0.77 -2.59
CA ARG A 153 -14.82 -0.52 -2.04
C ARG A 153 -15.31 -1.62 -1.09
N ALA A 154 -14.91 -2.86 -1.33
CA ALA A 154 -15.28 -3.96 -0.46
C ALA A 154 -14.50 -3.96 0.86
N ALA A 155 -13.31 -3.34 0.89
CA ALA A 155 -12.46 -3.23 2.06
C ALA A 155 -12.82 -2.04 2.98
N THR A 156 -13.65 -1.09 2.51
CA THR A 156 -14.05 0.13 3.26
C THR A 156 -15.46 0.00 3.78
#